data_6d614019a8944ace16147952ff7190d3
#
_entry.id   6d614019a8944ace16147952ff7190d3
#
_cell.length_a   1.000
_cell.length_b   1.000
_cell.length_c   1.000
_cell.angle_alpha   90.00
_cell.angle_beta   90.00
_cell.angle_gamma   90.00
#
_symmetry.space_group_name_H-M   'P 1'
#
loop_
_entity.id
_entity.type
_entity.pdbx_description
1 polymer ?
#
loop_
_entity_poly.entity_id
_entity_poly.type
_entity_poly.pdbx_seq_one_letter_code
_entity_poly.pdbx_strand_id
1 'polypeptide(L)'
;SESVDSLLTILESRRPWVALTGAGISSASGIPTYRDHKGTWLGSQPIQHDEFISDSSKRQRYWSRSALGWPRVSAAQPNESHAALVKLEQAGLLAGVITQNVDRLHQRAGSQRVIDLHGRLDRVRCLDCSYGTSREAIQNWIKSNNALPDTS
;
A
#
# COMPACT_ATOMS: atom_id res chain seq x y z
N SER A 1 -15.95 -7.47 25.64
CA SER A 1 -16.95 -6.35 25.66
C SER A 1 -18.10 -6.76 24.74
N GLU A 2 -19.34 -6.34 25.06
CA GLU A 2 -20.55 -6.69 24.27
C GLU A 2 -20.38 -6.51 22.75
N SER A 3 -19.67 -5.47 22.32
CA SER A 3 -19.39 -5.21 20.91
C SER A 3 -18.43 -6.24 20.26
N VAL A 4 -17.47 -6.75 21.02
CA VAL A 4 -16.54 -7.78 20.53
C VAL A 4 -17.25 -9.13 20.49
N ASP A 5 -18.04 -9.45 21.50
CA ASP A 5 -18.78 -10.72 21.58
C ASP A 5 -19.85 -10.80 20.47
N SER A 6 -20.55 -9.69 20.21
CA SER A 6 -21.49 -9.58 19.08
C SER A 6 -20.80 -9.75 17.74
N LEU A 7 -19.62 -9.14 17.55
CA LEU A 7 -18.83 -9.29 16.32
C LEU A 7 -18.39 -10.76 16.15
N LEU A 8 -17.89 -11.40 17.19
CA LEU A 8 -17.48 -12.81 17.15
C LEU A 8 -18.64 -13.72 16.75
N THR A 9 -19.83 -13.52 17.32
CA THR A 9 -21.03 -14.29 16.97
C THR A 9 -21.39 -14.14 15.48
N ILE A 10 -21.32 -12.93 14.93
CA ILE A 10 -21.56 -12.68 13.51
C ILE A 10 -20.51 -13.39 12.65
N LEU A 11 -19.24 -13.26 13.02
CA LEU A 11 -18.12 -13.88 12.30
C LEU A 11 -18.20 -15.40 12.32
N GLU A 12 -18.57 -16.00 13.43
CA GLU A 12 -18.73 -17.46 13.55
C GLU A 12 -19.82 -18.06 12.65
N SER A 13 -20.88 -17.30 12.41
CA SER A 13 -22.03 -17.76 11.61
C SER A 13 -21.83 -17.63 10.10
N ARG A 14 -20.80 -16.91 9.64
CA ARG A 14 -20.63 -16.53 8.21
C ARG A 14 -19.17 -16.68 7.74
N ARG A 15 -18.72 -17.91 7.58
CA ARG A 15 -17.37 -18.25 7.08
C ARG A 15 -17.42 -18.76 5.64
N PRO A 16 -16.34 -18.57 4.85
CA PRO A 16 -15.13 -17.78 5.13
C PRO A 16 -15.36 -16.28 4.95
N TRP A 17 -14.56 -15.46 5.64
CA TRP A 17 -14.63 -13.99 5.54
C TRP A 17 -13.76 -13.45 4.41
N VAL A 18 -14.01 -12.19 4.04
CA VAL A 18 -13.11 -11.37 3.23
C VAL A 18 -12.73 -10.13 4.03
N ALA A 19 -11.44 -9.85 4.14
CA ALA A 19 -10.97 -8.63 4.79
C ALA A 19 -10.82 -7.51 3.74
N LEU A 20 -11.49 -6.37 3.98
CA LEU A 20 -11.26 -5.14 3.22
C LEU A 20 -10.35 -4.22 4.05
N THR A 21 -9.19 -3.84 3.51
CA THR A 21 -8.20 -3.04 4.24
C THR A 21 -7.83 -1.75 3.50
N GLY A 22 -7.40 -0.75 4.27
CA GLY A 22 -6.93 0.54 3.78
C GLY A 22 -5.72 1.02 4.59
N ALA A 23 -5.32 2.28 4.41
CA ALA A 23 -4.08 2.84 4.95
C ALA A 23 -3.93 2.70 6.49
N GLY A 24 -5.05 2.61 7.21
CA GLY A 24 -5.04 2.45 8.67
C GLY A 24 -4.31 1.21 9.16
N ILE A 25 -4.37 0.08 8.43
CA ILE A 25 -3.67 -1.14 8.83
C ILE A 25 -2.16 -1.01 8.75
N SER A 26 -1.64 -0.11 7.89
CA SER A 26 -0.20 0.11 7.69
C SER A 26 0.39 1.22 8.57
N SER A 27 -0.44 1.91 9.38
CA SER A 27 0.01 3.00 10.25
C SER A 27 1.03 2.52 11.29
N ALA A 28 0.80 1.37 11.92
CA ALA A 28 1.73 0.75 12.87
C ALA A 28 3.02 0.26 12.20
N SER A 29 3.07 0.19 10.87
CA SER A 29 4.26 -0.12 10.08
C SER A 29 5.06 1.13 9.68
N GLY A 30 4.67 2.31 10.16
CA GLY A 30 5.34 3.58 9.87
C GLY A 30 4.93 4.22 8.54
N ILE A 31 3.93 3.69 7.84
CA ILE A 31 3.38 4.30 6.63
C ILE A 31 2.25 5.24 7.03
N PRO A 32 2.37 6.55 6.77
CA PRO A 32 1.35 7.52 7.17
C PRO A 32 0.06 7.31 6.37
N THR A 33 -1.08 7.60 7.01
CA THR A 33 -2.37 7.67 6.32
C THR A 33 -2.43 8.91 5.44
N TYR A 34 -3.13 8.82 4.31
CA TYR A 34 -3.32 9.95 3.39
C TYR A 34 -4.40 10.93 3.89
N ARG A 35 -5.28 10.45 4.76
CA ARG A 35 -6.40 11.22 5.32
C ARG A 35 -6.42 11.08 6.84
N ASP A 36 -6.94 12.09 7.52
CA ASP A 36 -7.22 12.04 8.95
C ASP A 36 -8.49 11.20 9.23
N HIS A 37 -8.84 11.09 10.52
CA HIS A 37 -10.04 10.39 10.98
C HIS A 37 -11.37 11.04 10.51
N LYS A 38 -11.32 12.28 10.01
CA LYS A 38 -12.46 13.00 9.42
C LYS A 38 -12.53 12.85 7.90
N GLY A 39 -11.58 12.11 7.28
CA GLY A 39 -11.49 11.95 5.84
C GLY A 39 -10.82 13.09 5.10
N THR A 40 -10.25 14.08 5.81
CA THR A 40 -9.54 15.22 5.22
C THR A 40 -8.15 14.80 4.75
N TRP A 41 -7.74 15.24 3.57
CA TRP A 41 -6.39 14.97 3.07
C TRP A 41 -5.33 15.65 3.95
N LEU A 42 -4.38 14.87 4.44
CA LEU A 42 -3.25 15.36 5.26
C LEU A 42 -2.14 16.02 4.43
N GLY A 43 -2.25 15.99 3.13
CA GLY A 43 -1.30 16.59 2.20
C GLY A 43 -1.96 16.96 0.88
N SER A 44 -1.14 17.22 -0.16
CA SER A 44 -1.67 17.49 -1.49
C SER A 44 -2.38 16.27 -2.06
N GLN A 45 -3.46 16.49 -2.78
CA GLN A 45 -4.22 15.46 -3.45
C GLN A 45 -3.33 14.59 -4.37
N PRO A 46 -3.65 13.31 -4.53
CA PRO A 46 -2.95 12.44 -5.47
C PRO A 46 -3.05 12.99 -6.90
N ILE A 47 -1.95 12.91 -7.63
CA ILE A 47 -1.94 13.20 -9.06
C ILE A 47 -2.74 12.10 -9.77
N GLN A 48 -3.74 12.50 -10.54
CA GLN A 48 -4.58 11.57 -11.28
C GLN A 48 -3.84 11.00 -12.50
N HIS A 49 -4.27 9.83 -12.97
CA HIS A 49 -3.64 9.16 -14.11
C HIS A 49 -3.58 10.03 -15.36
N ASP A 50 -4.67 10.70 -15.69
CA ASP A 50 -4.77 11.57 -16.85
C ASP A 50 -3.81 12.77 -16.74
N GLU A 51 -3.70 13.36 -15.55
CA GLU A 51 -2.72 14.43 -15.27
C GLU A 51 -1.28 13.92 -15.43
N PHE A 52 -1.00 12.70 -14.95
CA PHE A 52 0.32 12.09 -15.08
C PHE A 52 0.69 11.84 -16.54
N ILE A 53 -0.23 11.40 -17.38
CA ILE A 53 0.01 11.14 -18.80
C ILE A 53 0.19 12.44 -19.57
N SER A 54 -0.70 13.42 -19.38
CA SER A 54 -0.77 14.62 -20.22
C SER A 54 0.18 15.74 -19.81
N ASP A 55 0.56 15.83 -18.52
CA ASP A 55 1.33 16.97 -17.98
C ASP A 55 2.70 16.51 -17.46
N SER A 56 3.77 16.99 -18.14
CA SER A 56 5.14 16.68 -17.74
C SER A 56 5.52 17.25 -16.37
N SER A 57 4.97 18.39 -15.96
CA SER A 57 5.23 19.00 -14.65
C SER A 57 4.61 18.15 -13.52
N LYS A 58 3.43 17.61 -13.78
CA LYS A 58 2.77 16.66 -12.86
C LYS A 58 3.57 15.36 -12.74
N ARG A 59 4.12 14.82 -13.84
CA ARG A 59 5.01 13.66 -13.81
C ARG A 59 6.27 13.92 -12.99
N GLN A 60 6.93 15.06 -13.18
CA GLN A 60 8.11 15.44 -12.40
C GLN A 60 7.77 15.52 -10.91
N ARG A 61 6.67 16.17 -10.55
CA ARG A 61 6.20 16.26 -9.16
C ARG A 61 5.88 14.88 -8.57
N TYR A 62 5.24 14.00 -9.34
CA TYR A 62 4.97 12.63 -8.92
C TYR A 62 6.28 11.90 -8.59
N TRP A 63 7.24 11.91 -9.51
CA TRP A 63 8.50 11.21 -9.34
C TRP A 63 9.37 11.80 -8.22
N SER A 64 9.39 13.12 -8.05
CA SER A 64 10.08 13.77 -6.93
C SER A 64 9.52 13.30 -5.58
N ARG A 65 8.20 13.33 -5.43
CA ARG A 65 7.53 12.85 -4.21
C ARG A 65 7.74 11.35 -3.99
N SER A 66 7.65 10.57 -5.07
CA SER A 66 7.88 9.13 -5.03
C SER A 66 9.31 8.79 -4.62
N ALA A 67 10.31 9.53 -5.13
CA ALA A 67 11.71 9.32 -4.80
C ALA A 67 12.01 9.58 -3.31
N LEU A 68 11.40 10.62 -2.74
CA LEU A 68 11.53 10.95 -1.30
C LEU A 68 10.75 9.98 -0.40
N GLY A 69 9.59 9.51 -0.84
CA GLY A 69 8.73 8.62 -0.04
C GLY A 69 9.14 7.15 -0.08
N TRP A 70 9.80 6.71 -1.15
CA TRP A 70 10.12 5.31 -1.38
C TRP A 70 10.97 4.67 -0.27
N PRO A 71 12.02 5.31 0.29
CA PRO A 71 12.82 4.70 1.35
C PRO A 71 11.98 4.26 2.54
N ARG A 72 11.01 5.07 2.96
CA ARG A 72 10.09 4.72 4.06
C ARG A 72 9.21 3.52 3.72
N VAL A 73 8.62 3.52 2.53
CA VAL A 73 7.73 2.42 2.10
C VAL A 73 8.49 1.12 1.91
N SER A 74 9.68 1.17 1.31
CA SER A 74 10.51 -0.02 1.07
C SER A 74 11.05 -0.64 2.37
N ALA A 75 11.34 0.17 3.36
CA ALA A 75 11.82 -0.26 4.68
C ALA A 75 10.71 -0.75 5.62
N ALA A 76 9.46 -0.35 5.38
CA ALA A 76 8.33 -0.72 6.24
C ALA A 76 8.20 -2.24 6.36
N GLN A 77 7.89 -2.72 7.58
CA GLN A 77 7.67 -4.14 7.86
C GLN A 77 6.19 -4.40 8.17
N PRO A 78 5.67 -5.59 7.82
CA PRO A 78 4.35 -5.99 8.28
C PRO A 78 4.26 -5.90 9.82
N ASN A 79 3.08 -5.55 10.30
CA ASN A 79 2.78 -5.47 11.73
C ASN A 79 1.85 -6.61 12.17
N GLU A 80 1.48 -6.61 13.44
CA GLU A 80 0.64 -7.66 14.05
C GLU A 80 -0.73 -7.82 13.37
N SER A 81 -1.32 -6.74 12.85
CA SER A 81 -2.59 -6.83 12.12
C SER A 81 -2.45 -7.60 10.82
N HIS A 82 -1.35 -7.41 10.08
CA HIS A 82 -1.06 -8.20 8.89
C HIS A 82 -0.83 -9.67 9.26
N ALA A 83 -0.08 -9.95 10.32
CA ALA A 83 0.17 -11.31 10.80
C ALA A 83 -1.13 -12.01 11.26
N ALA A 84 -2.04 -11.28 11.90
CA ALA A 84 -3.34 -11.82 12.31
C ALA A 84 -4.18 -12.26 11.10
N LEU A 85 -4.22 -11.47 10.03
CA LEU A 85 -4.94 -11.85 8.80
C LEU A 85 -4.33 -13.11 8.14
N VAL A 86 -3.01 -13.25 8.15
CA VAL A 86 -2.34 -14.47 7.66
C VAL A 86 -2.78 -15.70 8.48
N LYS A 87 -2.81 -15.58 9.81
CA LYS A 87 -3.27 -16.69 10.68
C LYS A 87 -4.73 -17.09 10.39
N LEU A 88 -5.60 -16.11 10.17
CA LEU A 88 -7.00 -16.36 9.80
C LEU A 88 -7.12 -17.05 8.42
N GLU A 89 -6.29 -16.65 7.45
CA GLU A 89 -6.24 -17.30 6.14
C GLU A 89 -5.74 -18.74 6.24
N GLN A 90 -4.68 -18.99 7.00
CA GLN A 90 -4.13 -20.33 7.25
C GLN A 90 -5.11 -21.24 7.98
N ALA A 91 -5.92 -20.70 8.88
CA ALA A 91 -6.98 -21.43 9.59
C ALA A 91 -8.23 -21.68 8.71
N GLY A 92 -8.26 -21.23 7.47
CA GLY A 92 -9.42 -21.38 6.57
C GLY A 92 -10.60 -20.47 6.93
N LEU A 93 -10.41 -19.50 7.83
CA LEU A 93 -11.44 -18.57 8.27
C LEU A 93 -11.55 -17.35 7.37
N LEU A 94 -10.47 -16.99 6.69
CA LEU A 94 -10.39 -15.88 5.76
C LEU A 94 -10.20 -16.39 4.33
N ALA A 95 -11.09 -16.03 3.41
CA ALA A 95 -11.00 -16.37 2.00
C ALA A 95 -9.93 -15.56 1.26
N GLY A 96 -9.64 -14.35 1.73
CA GLY A 96 -8.62 -13.47 1.18
C GLY A 96 -8.75 -12.05 1.66
N VAL A 97 -7.85 -11.21 1.19
CA VAL A 97 -7.75 -9.78 1.50
C VAL A 97 -8.00 -8.97 0.23
N ILE A 98 -8.86 -7.98 0.32
CA ILE A 98 -9.01 -6.92 -0.69
C ILE A 98 -8.41 -5.66 -0.08
N THR A 99 -7.38 -5.09 -0.71
CA THR A 99 -6.71 -3.93 -0.14
C THR A 99 -6.68 -2.73 -1.07
N GLN A 100 -6.89 -1.54 -0.51
CA GLN A 100 -6.65 -0.27 -1.17
C GLN A 100 -5.16 0.13 -1.10
N ASN A 101 -4.38 -0.56 -0.26
CA ASN A 101 -2.97 -0.25 -0.07
C ASN A 101 -2.12 -0.75 -1.23
N VAL A 102 -1.05 0.00 -1.51
CA VAL A 102 -0.09 -0.27 -2.59
C VAL A 102 1.28 -0.69 -2.05
N ASP A 103 1.41 -0.88 -0.72
CA ASP A 103 2.66 -1.08 0.03
C ASP A 103 3.17 -2.53 0.03
N ARG A 104 2.35 -3.49 -0.36
CA ARG A 104 2.64 -4.93 -0.40
C ARG A 104 2.85 -5.59 0.97
N LEU A 105 2.45 -4.95 2.06
CA LEU A 105 2.68 -5.50 3.40
C LEU A 105 1.87 -6.77 3.68
N HIS A 106 0.67 -6.92 3.12
CA HIS A 106 -0.09 -8.18 3.22
C HIS A 106 0.68 -9.36 2.60
N GLN A 107 1.19 -9.19 1.37
CA GLN A 107 1.96 -10.22 0.69
C GLN A 107 3.28 -10.50 1.42
N ARG A 108 3.94 -9.46 1.92
CA ARG A 108 5.18 -9.59 2.70
C ARG A 108 4.96 -10.26 4.06
N ALA A 109 3.77 -10.14 4.65
CA ALA A 109 3.37 -10.87 5.85
C ALA A 109 3.13 -12.36 5.58
N GLY A 110 2.84 -12.75 4.33
CA GLY A 110 2.57 -14.13 3.93
C GLY A 110 1.14 -14.41 3.45
N SER A 111 0.27 -13.39 3.34
CA SER A 111 -1.06 -13.56 2.74
C SER A 111 -0.94 -14.00 1.28
N GLN A 112 -1.65 -15.07 0.91
CA GLN A 112 -1.58 -15.68 -0.42
C GLN A 112 -2.65 -15.15 -1.37
N ARG A 113 -3.81 -14.79 -0.85
CA ARG A 113 -4.97 -14.35 -1.63
C ARG A 113 -5.22 -12.87 -1.37
N VAL A 114 -4.49 -12.01 -2.09
CA VAL A 114 -4.59 -10.55 -1.95
C VAL A 114 -4.98 -9.92 -3.28
N ILE A 115 -6.03 -9.10 -3.28
CA ILE A 115 -6.46 -8.29 -4.42
C ILE A 115 -6.04 -6.84 -4.14
N ASP A 116 -5.14 -6.32 -4.96
CA ASP A 116 -4.65 -4.94 -4.90
C ASP A 116 -5.58 -4.03 -5.75
N LEU A 117 -6.50 -3.30 -5.12
CA LEU A 117 -7.49 -2.47 -5.85
C LEU A 117 -6.86 -1.28 -6.58
N HIS A 118 -5.78 -0.73 -6.06
CA HIS A 118 -5.12 0.47 -6.58
C HIS A 118 -3.72 0.18 -7.14
N GLY A 119 -3.43 -1.10 -7.47
CA GLY A 119 -2.13 -1.51 -7.97
C GLY A 119 -1.06 -1.65 -6.88
N ARG A 120 0.20 -1.40 -7.25
CA ARG A 120 1.36 -1.69 -6.41
C ARG A 120 2.49 -0.69 -6.63
N LEU A 121 3.22 -0.33 -5.56
CA LEU A 121 4.33 0.62 -5.62
C LEU A 121 5.68 -0.01 -5.94
N ASP A 122 5.84 -1.32 -5.73
CA ASP A 122 7.12 -2.01 -5.88
C ASP A 122 7.54 -2.29 -7.34
N ARG A 123 6.67 -1.98 -8.30
CA ARG A 123 6.94 -2.14 -9.74
C ARG A 123 6.58 -0.89 -10.53
N VAL A 124 7.32 -0.70 -11.61
CA VAL A 124 7.12 0.38 -12.57
C VAL A 124 6.95 -0.23 -13.95
N ARG A 125 6.05 0.32 -14.75
CA ARG A 125 5.83 -0.07 -16.14
C ARG A 125 5.93 1.15 -17.05
N CYS A 126 6.62 0.99 -18.18
CA CYS A 126 6.64 1.98 -19.24
C CYS A 126 5.24 2.07 -19.87
N LEU A 127 4.75 3.30 -20.08
CA LEU A 127 3.44 3.53 -20.68
C LEU A 127 3.44 3.28 -22.20
N ASP A 128 4.60 3.40 -22.85
CA ASP A 128 4.70 3.24 -24.31
C ASP A 128 4.91 1.79 -24.73
N CYS A 129 5.90 1.10 -24.12
CA CYS A 129 6.28 -0.25 -24.54
C CYS A 129 5.92 -1.35 -23.54
N SER A 130 5.27 -1.02 -22.42
CA SER A 130 4.89 -1.93 -21.34
C SER A 130 6.06 -2.65 -20.64
N TYR A 131 7.32 -2.29 -20.93
CA TYR A 131 8.48 -2.82 -20.20
C TYR A 131 8.33 -2.59 -18.71
N GLY A 132 8.52 -3.65 -17.93
CA GLY A 132 8.36 -3.63 -16.47
C GLY A 132 9.69 -3.77 -15.75
N THR A 133 9.88 -3.00 -14.67
CA THR A 133 11.04 -3.09 -13.80
C THR A 133 10.65 -2.91 -12.33
N SER A 134 11.57 -3.18 -11.41
CA SER A 134 11.34 -2.93 -10.00
C SER A 134 11.39 -1.43 -9.69
N ARG A 135 10.61 -1.00 -8.69
CA ARG A 135 10.68 0.38 -8.19
C ARG A 135 12.07 0.69 -7.63
N GLU A 136 12.76 -0.31 -7.05
CA GLU A 136 14.12 -0.16 -6.53
C GLU A 136 15.12 0.17 -7.64
N ALA A 137 15.04 -0.50 -8.79
CA ALA A 137 15.91 -0.18 -9.94
C ALA A 137 15.72 1.26 -10.41
N ILE A 138 14.48 1.75 -10.46
CA ILE A 138 14.19 3.16 -10.79
C ILE A 138 14.69 4.10 -9.70
N GLN A 139 14.59 3.73 -8.41
CA GLN A 139 15.13 4.55 -7.31
C GLN A 139 16.65 4.73 -7.44
N ASN A 140 17.35 3.65 -7.73
CA ASN A 140 18.80 3.67 -7.92
C ASN A 140 19.18 4.53 -9.13
N TRP A 141 18.45 4.40 -10.23
CA TRP A 141 18.65 5.25 -11.41
C TRP A 141 18.40 6.73 -11.10
N ILE A 142 17.33 7.07 -10.39
CA ILE A 142 17.04 8.44 -9.97
C ILE A 142 18.17 9.01 -9.11
N LYS A 143 18.64 8.23 -8.10
CA LYS A 143 19.75 8.64 -7.22
C LYS A 143 21.05 8.89 -7.99
N SER A 144 21.34 8.06 -8.98
CA SER A 144 22.55 8.20 -9.79
C SER A 144 22.55 9.37 -10.74
N ASN A 145 21.36 9.89 -11.11
CA ASN A 145 21.19 10.94 -12.11
C ASN A 145 20.69 12.27 -11.52
N ASN A 146 20.44 12.33 -10.21
CA ASN A 146 19.91 13.54 -9.56
C ASN A 146 20.53 13.69 -8.16
N ALA A 147 20.81 14.92 -7.75
CA ALA A 147 21.11 15.23 -6.36
C ALA A 147 19.81 15.17 -5.55
N LEU A 148 19.57 14.09 -4.86
CA LEU A 148 18.46 13.99 -3.90
C LEU A 148 18.91 14.54 -2.54
N PRO A 149 18.03 15.24 -1.80
CA PRO A 149 18.33 15.67 -0.45
C PRO A 149 18.55 14.45 0.45
N ASP A 150 19.48 14.58 1.39
CA ASP A 150 19.69 13.58 2.43
C ASP A 150 18.42 13.48 3.30
N THR A 151 17.86 12.29 3.39
CA THR A 151 16.63 12.01 4.17
C THR A 151 16.93 11.24 5.46
N SER A 152 18.20 11.39 5.95
CA SER A 152 18.61 10.81 7.25
C SER A 152 18.02 11.54 8.44
#